data_1f401bbe234bbc447f7aa87ecf5ee6b0
#
_entry.id   1f401bbe234bbc447f7aa87ecf5ee6b0
#
_cell.length_a   1.000
_cell.length_b   1.000
_cell.length_c   1.000
_cell.angle_alpha   90.00
_cell.angle_beta   90.00
_cell.angle_gamma   90.00
#
_symmetry.space_group_name_H-M   'P 1'
#
loop_
_entity.id
_entity.type
_entity.pdbx_description
1 polymer ?
#
loop_
_entity_poly.entity_id
_entity_poly.type
_entity_poly.pdbx_seq_one_letter_code
_entity_poly.pdbx_strand_id
1 'polypeptide(L)'
;MKKFAADAGTLFNRAVQFTEEKLGSAEKTELDAHFENLLQRADKTKLWTERVLQRTEAVLQPNPNIRMEDFFYEKLDKKKRDRNNHQEQLGNTMIDTGNDYGPGTSYGNALVKSGQTQIQIGNAEREFTQATVNNFLQPLKSFLEGDMKTIQKEKKILEVKRLDLDASKNRLRKAKSTASQQTAEADLRVAQAEFDRQAEITKLLLEGVSSAHAHHLRCLNDFIEAQTTYYAQCLQYMQDLQRQLGSSSEGESSYSVGGGNTAPNTLGPGISNNFSTDPTTIPSAPPMIQVIAATPNTEKKQARVLYDYDSADSSELSLLADELITVYRLPGLDPDWVMAERGPQKGKVPSTYLEVLE
;
A
#
# COMPACT_ATOMS: atom_id res chain seq x y z
N MET A 1 39.45 -12.17 -29.85
CA MET A 1 40.38 -11.53 -28.89
C MET A 1 40.39 -10.00 -28.99
N LYS A 2 40.51 -9.35 -30.18
CA LYS A 2 40.52 -7.87 -30.29
C LYS A 2 39.25 -7.17 -29.77
N LYS A 3 38.05 -7.76 -29.93
CA LYS A 3 36.79 -7.19 -29.39
C LYS A 3 36.77 -7.20 -27.87
N PHE A 4 37.17 -8.30 -27.21
CA PHE A 4 37.23 -8.39 -25.74
C PHE A 4 38.21 -7.40 -25.10
N ALA A 5 39.34 -7.13 -25.77
CA ALA A 5 40.29 -6.15 -25.28
C ALA A 5 39.80 -4.70 -25.41
N ALA A 6 39.04 -4.39 -26.48
CA ALA A 6 38.38 -3.08 -26.66
C ALA A 6 37.28 -2.86 -25.65
N ASP A 7 36.42 -3.87 -25.38
CA ASP A 7 35.36 -3.80 -24.41
C ASP A 7 35.89 -3.64 -22.97
N ALA A 8 36.99 -4.34 -22.61
CA ALA A 8 37.65 -4.18 -21.32
C ALA A 8 38.25 -2.78 -21.13
N GLY A 9 38.83 -2.19 -22.19
CA GLY A 9 39.35 -0.82 -22.16
C GLY A 9 38.26 0.24 -21.98
N THR A 10 37.12 0.07 -22.63
CA THR A 10 35.97 1.00 -22.45
C THR A 10 35.35 0.91 -21.06
N LEU A 11 35.19 -0.29 -20.50
CA LEU A 11 34.74 -0.48 -19.14
C LEU A 11 35.66 0.16 -18.11
N PHE A 12 36.96 0.00 -18.28
CA PHE A 12 37.99 0.62 -17.42
C PHE A 12 37.90 2.15 -17.48
N ASN A 13 37.85 2.73 -18.68
CA ASN A 13 37.73 4.18 -18.84
C ASN A 13 36.47 4.75 -18.22
N ARG A 14 35.33 4.05 -18.32
CA ARG A 14 34.08 4.42 -17.64
C ARG A 14 34.23 4.38 -16.11
N ALA A 15 34.86 3.36 -15.56
CA ALA A 15 35.10 3.24 -14.13
C ALA A 15 36.00 4.36 -13.61
N VAL A 16 37.08 4.69 -14.33
CA VAL A 16 37.97 5.82 -14.01
C VAL A 16 37.20 7.13 -14.06
N GLN A 17 36.47 7.39 -15.16
CA GLN A 17 35.65 8.62 -15.30
C GLN A 17 34.64 8.77 -14.16
N PHE A 18 33.91 7.73 -13.85
CA PHE A 18 32.95 7.73 -12.75
C PHE A 18 33.58 8.04 -11.39
N THR A 19 34.79 7.51 -11.17
CA THR A 19 35.54 7.76 -9.92
C THR A 19 36.07 9.20 -9.88
N GLU A 20 36.61 9.71 -10.99
CA GLU A 20 37.10 11.09 -11.11
C GLU A 20 35.94 12.11 -10.93
N GLU A 21 34.75 11.81 -11.44
CA GLU A 21 33.52 12.63 -11.22
C GLU A 21 33.12 12.65 -9.76
N LYS A 22 33.09 11.50 -9.07
CA LYS A 22 32.77 11.44 -7.64
C LYS A 22 33.80 12.18 -6.76
N LEU A 23 35.02 12.24 -7.17
CA LEU A 23 36.10 12.97 -6.48
C LEU A 23 36.15 14.46 -6.86
N GLY A 24 35.28 14.92 -7.79
CA GLY A 24 35.22 16.30 -8.25
C GLY A 24 36.44 16.70 -9.13
N SER A 25 37.18 15.73 -9.62
CA SER A 25 38.39 15.97 -10.45
C SER A 25 38.14 15.95 -11.96
N ALA A 26 36.92 15.51 -12.37
CA ALA A 26 36.52 15.50 -13.78
C ALA A 26 35.20 16.26 -13.97
N GLU A 27 35.07 16.94 -15.09
CA GLU A 27 33.83 17.60 -15.52
C GLU A 27 32.78 16.55 -15.93
N LYS A 28 31.56 16.74 -15.44
CA LYS A 28 30.41 15.93 -15.81
C LYS A 28 29.56 16.68 -16.85
N THR A 29 29.19 15.99 -17.95
CA THR A 29 28.20 16.55 -18.88
C THR A 29 26.85 16.67 -18.16
N GLU A 30 26.36 17.89 -18.02
CA GLU A 30 25.07 18.20 -17.43
C GLU A 30 23.95 18.05 -18.46
N LEU A 31 22.83 17.57 -18.00
CA LEU A 31 21.57 17.58 -18.75
C LEU A 31 20.87 18.92 -18.51
N ASP A 32 20.06 19.35 -19.45
CA ASP A 32 19.26 20.54 -19.23
C ASP A 32 18.24 20.36 -18.07
N ALA A 33 17.85 21.44 -17.44
CA ALA A 33 16.96 21.43 -16.26
C ALA A 33 15.59 20.78 -16.56
N HIS A 34 15.10 20.88 -17.79
CA HIS A 34 13.85 20.24 -18.20
C HIS A 34 14.01 18.73 -18.23
N PHE A 35 15.10 18.24 -18.81
CA PHE A 35 15.40 16.82 -18.88
C PHE A 35 15.59 16.22 -17.47
N GLU A 36 16.31 16.91 -16.58
CA GLU A 36 16.47 16.47 -15.19
C GLU A 36 15.13 16.40 -14.45
N ASN A 37 14.25 17.35 -14.68
CA ASN A 37 12.89 17.33 -14.12
C ASN A 37 12.10 16.11 -14.61
N LEU A 38 12.18 15.79 -15.90
CA LEU A 38 11.54 14.58 -16.46
C LEU A 38 12.08 13.29 -15.81
N LEU A 39 13.39 13.19 -15.61
CA LEU A 39 14.01 12.06 -14.91
C LEU A 39 13.50 11.91 -13.48
N GLN A 40 13.49 12.99 -12.71
CA GLN A 40 12.98 13.00 -11.35
C GLN A 40 11.49 12.65 -11.29
N ARG A 41 10.69 13.17 -12.24
CA ARG A 41 9.26 12.85 -12.34
C ARG A 41 9.04 11.36 -12.59
N ALA A 42 9.81 10.74 -13.49
CA ALA A 42 9.71 9.31 -13.77
C ALA A 42 10.07 8.46 -12.54
N ASP A 43 11.13 8.83 -11.81
CA ASP A 43 11.54 8.12 -10.59
C ASP A 43 10.49 8.25 -9.48
N LYS A 44 9.94 9.45 -9.27
CA LYS A 44 8.83 9.66 -8.33
C LYS A 44 7.59 8.86 -8.73
N THR A 45 7.25 8.85 -10.03
CA THR A 45 6.10 8.08 -10.53
C THR A 45 6.28 6.60 -10.26
N LYS A 46 7.46 6.03 -10.54
CA LYS A 46 7.78 4.64 -10.21
C LYS A 46 7.56 4.35 -8.73
N LEU A 47 8.25 5.09 -7.87
CA LEU A 47 8.21 4.89 -6.42
C LEU A 47 6.78 4.95 -5.86
N TRP A 48 6.02 5.96 -6.24
CA TRP A 48 4.66 6.14 -5.72
C TRP A 48 3.68 5.14 -6.30
N THR A 49 3.83 4.74 -7.58
CA THR A 49 3.00 3.68 -8.18
C THR A 49 3.23 2.35 -7.47
N GLU A 50 4.48 1.97 -7.19
CA GLU A 50 4.82 0.77 -6.41
C GLU A 50 4.19 0.80 -5.00
N ARG A 51 4.26 1.93 -4.31
CA ARG A 51 3.68 2.09 -2.97
C ARG A 51 2.15 2.01 -2.98
N VAL A 52 1.49 2.70 -3.91
CA VAL A 52 0.02 2.65 -4.05
C VAL A 52 -0.43 1.22 -4.31
N LEU A 53 0.23 0.53 -5.26
CA LEU A 53 -0.06 -0.86 -5.58
C LEU A 53 0.04 -1.76 -4.34
N GLN A 54 1.17 -1.72 -3.64
CA GLN A 54 1.41 -2.53 -2.45
C GLN A 54 0.38 -2.26 -1.34
N ARG A 55 0.03 -0.99 -1.10
CA ARG A 55 -0.94 -0.64 -0.06
C ARG A 55 -2.36 -1.04 -0.44
N THR A 56 -2.74 -0.93 -1.71
CA THR A 56 -4.04 -1.41 -2.19
C THR A 56 -4.14 -2.94 -2.08
N GLU A 57 -3.09 -3.68 -2.44
CA GLU A 57 -3.04 -5.13 -2.23
C GLU A 57 -3.22 -5.50 -0.74
N ALA A 58 -2.64 -4.72 0.17
CA ALA A 58 -2.80 -4.95 1.61
C ALA A 58 -4.22 -4.63 2.11
N VAL A 59 -4.92 -3.68 1.50
CA VAL A 59 -6.34 -3.40 1.81
C VAL A 59 -7.24 -4.55 1.35
N LEU A 60 -7.01 -5.08 0.14
CA LEU A 60 -7.79 -6.18 -0.42
C LEU A 60 -7.54 -7.52 0.28
N GLN A 61 -6.32 -7.76 0.73
CA GLN A 61 -5.93 -8.96 1.47
C GLN A 61 -4.98 -8.56 2.62
N PRO A 62 -5.51 -8.35 3.83
CA PRO A 62 -4.69 -7.92 4.97
C PRO A 62 -3.63 -8.94 5.39
N ASN A 63 -3.89 -10.24 5.23
CA ASN A 63 -2.96 -11.28 5.65
C ASN A 63 -1.74 -11.38 4.69
N PRO A 64 -0.52 -11.04 5.15
CA PRO A 64 0.68 -11.04 4.31
C PRO A 64 1.05 -12.44 3.80
N ASN A 65 0.77 -13.51 4.58
CA ASN A 65 1.07 -14.87 4.19
C ASN A 65 0.21 -15.31 2.99
N ILE A 66 -1.07 -14.91 2.99
CA ILE A 66 -1.97 -15.18 1.86
C ILE A 66 -1.52 -14.39 0.63
N ARG A 67 -1.14 -13.11 0.77
CA ARG A 67 -0.58 -12.33 -0.35
C ARG A 67 0.67 -12.97 -0.95
N MET A 68 1.57 -13.48 -0.09
CA MET A 68 2.78 -14.17 -0.53
C MET A 68 2.44 -15.47 -1.25
N GLU A 69 1.52 -16.28 -0.72
CA GLU A 69 1.05 -17.51 -1.38
C GLU A 69 0.42 -17.19 -2.75
N ASP A 70 -0.46 -16.19 -2.83
CA ASP A 70 -1.09 -15.74 -4.07
C ASP A 70 -0.06 -15.28 -5.10
N PHE A 71 0.99 -14.58 -4.69
CA PHE A 71 2.10 -14.17 -5.54
C PHE A 71 2.86 -15.38 -6.12
N PHE A 72 3.10 -16.42 -5.31
CA PHE A 72 3.74 -17.66 -5.81
C PHE A 72 2.84 -18.40 -6.80
N TYR A 73 1.53 -18.48 -6.55
CA TYR A 73 0.59 -19.08 -7.49
C TYR A 73 0.57 -18.33 -8.81
N GLU A 74 0.56 -17.00 -8.79
CA GLU A 74 0.62 -16.13 -9.98
C GLU A 74 1.93 -16.37 -10.76
N LYS A 75 3.08 -16.42 -10.10
CA LYS A 75 4.38 -16.70 -10.74
C LYS A 75 4.50 -18.10 -11.34
N LEU A 76 3.80 -19.07 -10.79
CA LEU A 76 3.81 -20.46 -11.25
C LEU A 76 2.68 -20.74 -12.27
N ASP A 77 1.95 -19.73 -12.67
CA ASP A 77 0.77 -19.84 -13.56
C ASP A 77 -0.24 -20.88 -13.05
N LYS A 78 -0.40 -20.96 -11.72
CA LYS A 78 -1.34 -21.85 -11.05
C LYS A 78 -2.59 -21.09 -10.63
N LYS A 79 -3.75 -21.74 -10.75
CA LYS A 79 -5.01 -21.18 -10.27
C LYS A 79 -4.94 -20.95 -8.74
N LYS A 80 -5.27 -19.73 -8.30
CA LYS A 80 -5.42 -19.38 -6.89
C LYS A 80 -6.45 -20.30 -6.23
N ARG A 81 -6.23 -20.64 -4.96
CA ARG A 81 -7.22 -21.39 -4.19
C ARG A 81 -8.46 -20.54 -3.99
N ASP A 82 -9.63 -21.10 -4.29
CA ASP A 82 -10.89 -20.49 -3.90
C ASP A 82 -11.07 -20.70 -2.39
N ARG A 83 -11.03 -19.60 -1.63
CA ARG A 83 -11.17 -19.60 -0.18
C ARG A 83 -12.35 -18.72 0.19
N ASN A 84 -13.15 -19.18 1.14
CA ASN A 84 -14.16 -18.33 1.74
C ASN A 84 -13.46 -17.17 2.45
N ASN A 85 -13.93 -15.94 2.22
CA ASN A 85 -13.50 -14.78 2.99
C ASN A 85 -14.06 -14.83 4.43
N HIS A 86 -13.65 -13.89 5.28
CA HIS A 86 -14.06 -13.90 6.69
C HIS A 86 -15.57 -13.69 6.87
N GLN A 87 -16.22 -12.91 6.00
CA GLN A 87 -17.68 -12.69 6.05
C GLN A 87 -18.43 -13.97 5.67
N GLU A 88 -18.00 -14.68 4.64
CA GLU A 88 -18.58 -15.97 4.24
C GLU A 88 -18.40 -17.04 5.32
N GLN A 89 -17.22 -17.10 5.97
CA GLN A 89 -16.97 -18.02 7.08
C GLN A 89 -17.88 -17.72 8.27
N LEU A 90 -18.02 -16.45 8.65
CA LEU A 90 -18.94 -16.00 9.69
C LEU A 90 -20.37 -16.36 9.33
N GLY A 91 -20.79 -16.09 8.08
CA GLY A 91 -22.12 -16.38 7.58
C GLY A 91 -22.47 -17.85 7.68
N ASN A 92 -21.58 -18.74 7.24
CA ASN A 92 -21.76 -20.19 7.35
C ASN A 92 -21.89 -20.63 8.82
N THR A 93 -21.02 -20.15 9.70
CA THR A 93 -21.10 -20.47 11.15
C THR A 93 -22.40 -20.01 11.77
N MET A 94 -22.90 -18.81 11.41
CA MET A 94 -24.19 -18.33 11.90
C MET A 94 -25.36 -19.17 11.41
N ILE A 95 -25.35 -19.62 10.15
CA ILE A 95 -26.39 -20.49 9.59
C ILE A 95 -26.36 -21.85 10.27
N ASP A 96 -25.20 -22.47 10.44
CA ASP A 96 -25.06 -23.77 11.09
C ASP A 96 -25.57 -23.70 12.55
N THR A 97 -25.15 -22.67 13.29
CA THR A 97 -25.58 -22.43 14.67
C THR A 97 -27.10 -22.19 14.75
N GLY A 98 -27.65 -21.40 13.82
CA GLY A 98 -29.07 -21.11 13.76
C GLY A 98 -29.92 -22.37 13.49
N ASN A 99 -29.41 -23.26 12.63
CA ASN A 99 -30.05 -24.55 12.35
C ASN A 99 -30.00 -25.51 13.57
N ASP A 100 -28.90 -25.50 14.32
CA ASP A 100 -28.74 -26.30 15.54
C ASP A 100 -29.75 -25.88 16.65
N TYR A 101 -30.04 -24.58 16.76
CA TYR A 101 -31.08 -24.07 17.66
C TYR A 101 -32.50 -24.44 17.18
N GLY A 102 -32.67 -24.80 15.93
CA GLY A 102 -33.91 -25.23 15.30
C GLY A 102 -34.79 -24.07 14.80
N PRO A 103 -35.66 -24.36 13.82
CA PRO A 103 -36.46 -23.33 13.12
C PRO A 103 -37.60 -22.74 13.99
N GLY A 104 -37.82 -23.26 15.19
CA GLY A 104 -38.82 -22.76 16.12
C GLY A 104 -38.35 -21.66 17.07
N THR A 105 -37.08 -21.30 17.04
CA THR A 105 -36.49 -20.28 17.92
C THR A 105 -36.30 -18.96 17.20
N SER A 106 -36.73 -17.86 17.80
CA SER A 106 -36.50 -16.52 17.23
C SER A 106 -35.06 -16.22 17.05
N TYR A 107 -34.19 -16.64 17.97
CA TYR A 107 -32.74 -16.45 17.89
C TYR A 107 -32.11 -17.29 16.78
N GLY A 108 -32.52 -18.56 16.62
CA GLY A 108 -32.05 -19.42 15.52
C GLY A 108 -32.40 -18.84 14.15
N ASN A 109 -33.65 -18.39 13.98
CA ASN A 109 -34.10 -17.73 12.76
C ASN A 109 -33.31 -16.43 12.47
N ALA A 110 -33.04 -15.61 13.51
CA ALA A 110 -32.25 -14.38 13.38
C ALA A 110 -30.83 -14.69 12.96
N LEU A 111 -30.19 -15.73 13.52
CA LEU A 111 -28.86 -16.18 13.13
C LEU A 111 -28.82 -16.63 11.66
N VAL A 112 -29.77 -17.43 11.20
CA VAL A 112 -29.84 -17.86 9.79
C VAL A 112 -29.95 -16.69 8.84
N LYS A 113 -30.87 -15.72 9.12
CA LYS A 113 -31.01 -14.50 8.30
C LYS A 113 -29.72 -13.66 8.30
N SER A 114 -29.12 -13.48 9.48
CA SER A 114 -27.85 -12.75 9.61
C SER A 114 -26.72 -13.44 8.84
N GLY A 115 -26.63 -14.75 8.94
CA GLY A 115 -25.63 -15.54 8.23
C GLY A 115 -25.78 -15.43 6.71
N GLN A 116 -26.99 -15.49 6.18
CA GLN A 116 -27.26 -15.29 4.76
C GLN A 116 -26.82 -13.88 4.31
N THR A 117 -27.07 -12.86 5.11
CA THR A 117 -26.62 -11.48 4.82
C THR A 117 -25.09 -11.38 4.86
N GLN A 118 -24.40 -12.03 5.79
CA GLN A 118 -22.94 -12.05 5.81
C GLN A 118 -22.36 -12.69 4.55
N ILE A 119 -22.97 -13.76 4.03
CA ILE A 119 -22.55 -14.38 2.76
C ILE A 119 -22.75 -13.41 1.59
N GLN A 120 -23.87 -12.65 1.55
CA GLN A 120 -24.07 -11.64 0.50
C GLN A 120 -23.01 -10.54 0.56
N ILE A 121 -22.63 -10.05 1.75
CA ILE A 121 -21.56 -9.08 1.93
C ILE A 121 -20.22 -9.68 1.48
N GLY A 122 -19.95 -10.94 1.83
CA GLY A 122 -18.75 -11.65 1.39
C GLY A 122 -18.64 -11.77 -0.14
N ASN A 123 -19.74 -12.03 -0.82
CA ASN A 123 -19.79 -12.06 -2.28
C ASN A 123 -19.52 -10.66 -2.87
N ALA A 124 -20.14 -9.62 -2.31
CA ALA A 124 -19.88 -8.24 -2.76
C ALA A 124 -18.40 -7.83 -2.56
N GLU A 125 -17.76 -8.27 -1.47
CA GLU A 125 -16.33 -8.08 -1.24
C GLU A 125 -15.47 -8.77 -2.31
N ARG A 126 -15.84 -9.98 -2.73
CA ARG A 126 -15.16 -10.68 -3.84
C ARG A 126 -15.27 -9.92 -5.15
N GLU A 127 -16.46 -9.42 -5.46
CA GLU A 127 -16.70 -8.63 -6.68
C GLU A 127 -15.87 -7.34 -6.67
N PHE A 128 -15.87 -6.60 -5.55
CA PHE A 128 -15.04 -5.43 -5.36
C PHE A 128 -13.54 -5.75 -5.51
N THR A 129 -13.08 -6.83 -4.88
CA THR A 129 -11.67 -7.27 -4.99
C THR A 129 -11.30 -7.58 -6.43
N GLN A 130 -12.15 -8.33 -7.15
CA GLN A 130 -11.90 -8.69 -8.54
C GLN A 130 -11.89 -7.47 -9.46
N ALA A 131 -12.85 -6.56 -9.30
CA ALA A 131 -12.91 -5.32 -10.06
C ALA A 131 -11.67 -4.46 -9.82
N THR A 132 -11.23 -4.32 -8.56
CA THR A 132 -10.02 -3.56 -8.20
C THR A 132 -8.76 -4.19 -8.79
N VAL A 133 -8.63 -5.51 -8.72
CA VAL A 133 -7.48 -6.21 -9.32
C VAL A 133 -7.42 -5.95 -10.83
N ASN A 134 -8.54 -6.10 -11.54
CA ASN A 134 -8.57 -6.00 -12.99
C ASN A 134 -8.40 -4.55 -13.49
N ASN A 135 -9.11 -3.61 -12.87
CA ASN A 135 -9.25 -2.25 -13.41
C ASN A 135 -8.27 -1.24 -12.79
N PHE A 136 -7.66 -1.58 -11.66
CA PHE A 136 -6.71 -0.69 -10.99
C PHE A 136 -5.32 -1.32 -10.83
N LEU A 137 -5.20 -2.47 -10.15
CA LEU A 137 -3.88 -3.04 -9.85
C LEU A 137 -3.16 -3.55 -11.10
N GLN A 138 -3.86 -4.28 -11.98
CA GLN A 138 -3.26 -4.84 -13.17
C GLN A 138 -2.72 -3.78 -14.16
N PRO A 139 -3.44 -2.67 -14.45
CA PRO A 139 -2.88 -1.57 -15.23
C PRO A 139 -1.63 -0.94 -14.61
N LEU A 140 -1.59 -0.75 -13.29
CA LEU A 140 -0.42 -0.22 -12.60
C LEU A 140 0.79 -1.18 -12.68
N LYS A 141 0.56 -2.49 -12.50
CA LYS A 141 1.59 -3.53 -12.69
C LYS A 141 2.13 -3.52 -14.11
N SER A 142 1.24 -3.48 -15.11
CA SER A 142 1.61 -3.46 -16.52
C SER A 142 2.47 -2.24 -16.87
N PHE A 143 2.15 -1.06 -16.33
CA PHE A 143 2.98 0.13 -16.48
C PHE A 143 4.37 -0.05 -15.86
N LEU A 144 4.46 -0.58 -14.65
CA LEU A 144 5.75 -0.79 -13.96
C LEU A 144 6.64 -1.81 -14.68
N GLU A 145 6.05 -2.89 -15.17
CA GLU A 145 6.77 -3.99 -15.84
C GLU A 145 7.09 -3.71 -17.31
N GLY A 146 6.32 -2.83 -17.96
CA GLY A 146 6.47 -2.42 -19.35
C GLY A 146 7.20 -1.09 -19.49
N ASP A 147 6.43 -0.01 -19.52
CA ASP A 147 6.94 1.34 -19.83
C ASP A 147 8.02 1.79 -18.85
N MET A 148 7.77 1.64 -17.55
CA MET A 148 8.70 2.08 -16.53
C MET A 148 10.00 1.27 -16.57
N LYS A 149 9.94 -0.05 -16.81
CA LYS A 149 11.11 -0.90 -16.97
C LYS A 149 11.95 -0.48 -18.20
N THR A 150 11.27 -0.10 -19.29
CA THR A 150 11.92 0.43 -20.50
C THR A 150 12.59 1.76 -20.21
N ILE A 151 11.92 2.69 -19.56
CA ILE A 151 12.48 3.97 -19.11
C ILE A 151 13.76 3.75 -18.28
N GLN A 152 13.69 2.87 -17.27
CA GLN A 152 14.84 2.58 -16.41
C GLN A 152 16.01 1.97 -17.17
N LYS A 153 15.75 1.15 -18.19
CA LYS A 153 16.79 0.60 -19.06
C LYS A 153 17.46 1.70 -19.89
N GLU A 154 16.67 2.56 -20.54
CA GLU A 154 17.21 3.62 -21.40
C GLU A 154 17.93 4.71 -20.58
N LYS A 155 17.48 5.00 -19.36
CA LYS A 155 18.24 5.84 -18.39
C LYS A 155 19.64 5.28 -18.11
N LYS A 156 19.77 3.97 -17.91
CA LYS A 156 21.08 3.33 -17.69
C LYS A 156 21.97 3.42 -18.93
N ILE A 157 21.39 3.26 -20.12
CA ILE A 157 22.13 3.39 -21.38
C ILE A 157 22.58 4.85 -21.56
N LEU A 158 21.73 5.83 -21.27
CA LEU A 158 22.07 7.25 -21.32
C LEU A 158 23.26 7.57 -20.41
N GLU A 159 23.25 7.07 -19.18
CA GLU A 159 24.36 7.28 -18.24
C GLU A 159 25.67 6.67 -18.77
N VAL A 160 25.61 5.49 -19.38
CA VAL A 160 26.78 4.89 -20.04
C VAL A 160 27.30 5.76 -21.18
N LYS A 161 26.41 6.29 -22.05
CA LYS A 161 26.79 7.17 -23.15
C LYS A 161 27.35 8.51 -22.67
N ARG A 162 26.82 9.04 -21.56
CA ARG A 162 27.37 10.23 -20.91
C ARG A 162 28.81 9.99 -20.43
N LEU A 163 29.08 8.86 -19.77
CA LEU A 163 30.41 8.51 -19.30
C LEU A 163 31.40 8.33 -20.48
N ASP A 164 30.95 7.75 -21.60
CA ASP A 164 31.78 7.59 -22.82
C ASP A 164 32.14 8.97 -23.41
N LEU A 165 31.16 9.89 -23.46
CA LEU A 165 31.37 11.25 -23.92
C LEU A 165 32.37 12.00 -23.03
N ASP A 166 32.21 11.94 -21.71
CA ASP A 166 33.06 12.64 -20.76
C ASP A 166 34.48 12.06 -20.76
N ALA A 167 34.63 10.72 -20.91
CA ALA A 167 35.92 10.07 -21.10
C ALA A 167 36.61 10.52 -22.42
N SER A 168 35.84 10.71 -23.50
CA SER A 168 36.37 11.18 -24.79
C SER A 168 36.80 12.66 -24.71
N LYS A 169 36.05 13.53 -24.01
CA LYS A 169 36.43 14.92 -23.70
C LYS A 169 37.75 14.96 -22.93
N ASN A 170 37.88 14.12 -21.89
CA ASN A 170 39.10 14.02 -21.10
C ASN A 170 40.30 13.50 -21.91
N ARG A 171 40.09 12.53 -22.82
CA ARG A 171 41.14 12.02 -23.71
C ARG A 171 41.64 13.12 -24.66
N LEU A 172 40.74 13.91 -25.24
CA LEU A 172 41.10 15.04 -26.10
C LEU A 172 41.94 16.08 -25.34
N ARG A 173 41.54 16.44 -24.10
CA ARG A 173 42.31 17.37 -23.24
C ARG A 173 43.74 16.87 -22.93
N LYS A 174 43.90 15.56 -22.77
CA LYS A 174 45.20 14.93 -22.46
C LYS A 174 46.08 14.66 -23.70
N ALA A 175 45.55 14.80 -24.93
CA ALA A 175 46.27 14.53 -26.17
C ALA A 175 47.35 15.60 -26.48
N LYS A 176 48.59 15.20 -26.63
CA LYS A 176 49.73 16.13 -26.80
C LYS A 176 50.26 16.18 -28.24
N SER A 177 50.03 15.19 -29.10
CA SER A 177 50.47 15.18 -30.48
C SER A 177 49.32 15.41 -31.45
N THR A 178 49.59 16.00 -32.61
CA THR A 178 48.60 16.30 -33.66
C THR A 178 47.82 15.02 -34.09
N ALA A 179 48.54 13.90 -34.22
CA ALA A 179 47.93 12.61 -34.58
C ALA A 179 47.00 12.09 -33.47
N SER A 180 47.38 12.23 -32.18
CA SER A 180 46.54 11.83 -31.06
C SER A 180 45.32 12.74 -30.88
N GLN A 181 45.46 14.03 -31.21
CA GLN A 181 44.36 14.98 -31.20
C GLN A 181 43.32 14.65 -32.27
N GLN A 182 43.75 14.43 -33.53
CA GLN A 182 42.83 14.06 -34.61
C GLN A 182 42.03 12.79 -34.31
N THR A 183 42.68 11.77 -33.71
CA THR A 183 42.02 10.52 -33.32
C THR A 183 41.02 10.80 -32.18
N ALA A 184 41.42 11.55 -31.14
CA ALA A 184 40.55 11.88 -30.02
C ALA A 184 39.35 12.77 -30.42
N GLU A 185 39.53 13.67 -31.38
CA GLU A 185 38.43 14.46 -31.96
C GLU A 185 37.43 13.58 -32.72
N ALA A 186 37.90 12.62 -33.50
CA ALA A 186 37.00 11.68 -34.18
C ALA A 186 36.22 10.83 -33.18
N ASP A 187 36.89 10.30 -32.15
CA ASP A 187 36.26 9.55 -31.07
C ASP A 187 35.21 10.41 -30.33
N LEU A 188 35.51 11.68 -30.02
CA LEU A 188 34.62 12.62 -29.37
C LEU A 188 33.35 12.88 -30.19
N ARG A 189 33.48 13.09 -31.51
CA ARG A 189 32.33 13.29 -32.41
C ARG A 189 31.38 12.10 -32.39
N VAL A 190 31.94 10.87 -32.41
CA VAL A 190 31.13 9.64 -32.32
C VAL A 190 30.44 9.54 -30.98
N ALA A 191 31.14 9.75 -29.87
CA ALA A 191 30.58 9.69 -28.53
C ALA A 191 29.48 10.75 -28.30
N GLN A 192 29.66 11.98 -28.84
CA GLN A 192 28.66 13.04 -28.79
C GLN A 192 27.41 12.64 -29.56
N ALA A 193 27.53 12.16 -30.80
CA ALA A 193 26.38 11.75 -31.59
C ALA A 193 25.60 10.58 -30.94
N GLU A 194 26.31 9.64 -30.32
CA GLU A 194 25.67 8.53 -29.59
C GLU A 194 24.94 8.99 -28.31
N PHE A 195 25.55 9.93 -27.58
CA PHE A 195 24.92 10.53 -26.40
C PHE A 195 23.66 11.32 -26.80
N ASP A 196 23.75 12.20 -27.80
CA ASP A 196 22.62 13.02 -28.26
C ASP A 196 21.45 12.14 -28.72
N ARG A 197 21.74 11.10 -29.49
CA ARG A 197 20.72 10.13 -29.93
C ARG A 197 20.05 9.44 -28.73
N GLN A 198 20.83 9.00 -27.75
CA GLN A 198 20.30 8.32 -26.58
C GLN A 198 19.52 9.29 -25.68
N ALA A 199 19.93 10.54 -25.58
CA ALA A 199 19.21 11.59 -24.87
C ALA A 199 17.83 11.81 -25.48
N GLU A 200 17.72 11.93 -26.81
CA GLU A 200 16.43 12.07 -27.49
C GLU A 200 15.51 10.86 -27.26
N ILE A 201 16.02 9.63 -27.38
CA ILE A 201 15.23 8.41 -27.11
C ILE A 201 14.72 8.43 -25.67
N THR A 202 15.59 8.73 -24.72
CA THR A 202 15.21 8.73 -23.29
C THR A 202 14.21 9.84 -23.00
N LYS A 203 14.37 11.03 -23.56
CA LYS A 203 13.47 12.17 -23.41
C LYS A 203 12.04 11.84 -23.87
N LEU A 204 11.88 11.26 -25.07
CA LEU A 204 10.59 10.86 -25.60
C LEU A 204 9.86 9.86 -24.68
N LEU A 205 10.60 8.89 -24.13
CA LEU A 205 10.02 7.94 -23.16
C LEU A 205 9.60 8.62 -21.86
N LEU A 206 10.40 9.56 -21.36
CA LEU A 206 10.09 10.32 -20.15
C LEU A 206 8.87 11.23 -20.31
N GLU A 207 8.71 11.86 -21.47
CA GLU A 207 7.53 12.66 -21.81
C GLU A 207 6.25 11.82 -21.81
N GLY A 208 6.33 10.55 -22.20
CA GLY A 208 5.24 9.58 -22.17
C GLY A 208 4.67 9.31 -20.76
N VAL A 209 5.42 9.60 -19.68
CA VAL A 209 4.94 9.46 -18.29
C VAL A 209 3.68 10.31 -18.02
N SER A 210 3.50 11.42 -18.72
CA SER A 210 2.29 12.25 -18.60
C SER A 210 1.03 11.51 -19.07
N SER A 211 1.13 10.74 -20.15
CA SER A 211 0.03 9.90 -20.68
C SER A 211 -0.27 8.75 -19.71
N ALA A 212 0.77 8.19 -19.09
CA ALA A 212 0.60 7.17 -18.04
C ALA A 212 -0.19 7.73 -16.84
N HIS A 213 0.07 8.97 -16.40
CA HIS A 213 -0.70 9.61 -15.33
C HIS A 213 -2.18 9.78 -15.70
N ALA A 214 -2.50 10.16 -16.95
CA ALA A 214 -3.88 10.25 -17.41
C ALA A 214 -4.57 8.87 -17.41
N HIS A 215 -3.84 7.81 -17.74
CA HIS A 215 -4.35 6.44 -17.63
C HIS A 215 -4.56 6.03 -16.16
N HIS A 216 -3.58 6.28 -15.28
CA HIS A 216 -3.70 5.99 -13.84
C HIS A 216 -4.89 6.72 -13.20
N LEU A 217 -5.18 7.95 -13.64
CA LEU A 217 -6.36 8.69 -13.16
C LEU A 217 -7.67 7.97 -13.52
N ARG A 218 -7.79 7.42 -14.74
CA ARG A 218 -8.97 6.63 -15.13
C ARG A 218 -9.09 5.38 -14.26
N CYS A 219 -8.00 4.62 -14.10
CA CYS A 219 -7.99 3.43 -13.26
C CYS A 219 -8.33 3.74 -11.78
N LEU A 220 -7.91 4.90 -11.28
CA LEU A 220 -8.29 5.36 -9.94
C LEU A 220 -9.79 5.64 -9.84
N ASN A 221 -10.40 6.24 -10.87
CA ASN A 221 -11.85 6.45 -10.88
C ASN A 221 -12.61 5.12 -10.89
N ASP A 222 -12.15 4.13 -11.68
CA ASP A 222 -12.73 2.79 -11.70
C ASP A 222 -12.65 2.10 -10.33
N PHE A 223 -11.53 2.27 -9.61
CA PHE A 223 -11.38 1.79 -8.24
C PHE A 223 -12.38 2.46 -7.27
N ILE A 224 -12.52 3.78 -7.35
CA ILE A 224 -13.46 4.55 -6.50
C ILE A 224 -14.91 4.12 -6.79
N GLU A 225 -15.27 3.91 -8.05
CA GLU A 225 -16.60 3.44 -8.45
C GLU A 225 -16.88 2.03 -7.90
N ALA A 226 -15.92 1.11 -8.03
CA ALA A 226 -16.03 -0.24 -7.48
C ALA A 226 -16.21 -0.22 -5.95
N GLN A 227 -15.46 0.63 -5.25
CA GLN A 227 -15.55 0.80 -3.79
C GLN A 227 -16.89 1.41 -3.37
N THR A 228 -17.39 2.39 -4.12
CA THR A 228 -18.70 3.01 -3.89
C THR A 228 -19.82 2.00 -4.05
N THR A 229 -19.77 1.18 -5.10
CA THR A 229 -20.74 0.11 -5.35
C THR A 229 -20.76 -0.91 -4.21
N TYR A 230 -19.59 -1.34 -3.76
CA TYR A 230 -19.45 -2.28 -2.66
C TYR A 230 -20.10 -1.75 -1.36
N TYR A 231 -19.79 -0.50 -0.98
CA TYR A 231 -20.38 0.09 0.23
C TYR A 231 -21.89 0.31 0.11
N ALA A 232 -22.39 0.67 -1.07
CA ALA A 232 -23.82 0.82 -1.30
C ALA A 232 -24.56 -0.52 -1.18
N GLN A 233 -24.02 -1.60 -1.74
CA GLN A 233 -24.57 -2.96 -1.58
C GLN A 233 -24.56 -3.41 -0.13
N CYS A 234 -23.43 -3.22 0.58
CA CYS A 234 -23.34 -3.56 2.01
C CYS A 234 -24.38 -2.82 2.84
N LEU A 235 -24.56 -1.51 2.61
CA LEU A 235 -25.58 -0.71 3.29
C LEU A 235 -26.99 -1.25 3.03
N GLN A 236 -27.30 -1.56 1.79
CA GLN A 236 -28.59 -2.12 1.40
C GLN A 236 -28.86 -3.45 2.10
N TYR A 237 -27.92 -4.40 2.08
CA TYR A 237 -28.08 -5.70 2.73
C TYR A 237 -28.28 -5.57 4.23
N MET A 238 -27.56 -4.67 4.90
CA MET A 238 -27.71 -4.43 6.33
C MET A 238 -29.04 -3.78 6.68
N GLN A 239 -29.54 -2.84 5.88
CA GLN A 239 -30.86 -2.23 6.06
C GLN A 239 -31.99 -3.24 5.86
N ASP A 240 -31.84 -4.14 4.88
CA ASP A 240 -32.83 -5.20 4.63
C ASP A 240 -32.87 -6.19 5.79
N LEU A 241 -31.67 -6.57 6.33
CA LEU A 241 -31.59 -7.41 7.53
C LEU A 241 -32.24 -6.75 8.73
N GLN A 242 -31.96 -5.47 9.00
CA GLN A 242 -32.59 -4.74 10.11
C GLN A 242 -34.12 -4.75 10.03
N ARG A 243 -34.70 -4.53 8.84
CA ARG A 243 -36.12 -4.62 8.61
C ARG A 243 -36.68 -6.02 8.88
N GLN A 244 -35.98 -7.07 8.41
CA GLN A 244 -36.38 -8.45 8.64
C GLN A 244 -36.30 -8.89 10.09
N LEU A 245 -35.36 -8.39 10.87
CA LEU A 245 -35.23 -8.69 12.30
C LEU A 245 -36.23 -7.87 13.13
N GLY A 246 -36.46 -6.60 12.79
CA GLY A 246 -37.41 -5.73 13.45
C GLY A 246 -38.85 -6.25 13.34
N SER A 247 -39.27 -6.70 12.15
CA SER A 247 -40.59 -7.28 11.95
C SER A 247 -40.81 -8.62 12.68
N SER A 248 -39.69 -9.33 13.01
CA SER A 248 -39.76 -10.59 13.76
C SER A 248 -39.93 -10.36 15.26
N SER A 249 -39.55 -9.19 15.80
CA SER A 249 -39.69 -8.87 17.23
C SER A 249 -41.09 -8.33 17.62
N GLU A 250 -41.85 -7.79 16.68
CA GLU A 250 -43.21 -7.31 16.93
C GLU A 250 -44.23 -8.44 17.02
N GLY A 251 -43.93 -9.65 16.52
CA GLY A 251 -44.80 -10.81 16.56
C GLY A 251 -44.83 -11.59 17.89
N GLU A 252 -43.86 -11.37 18.80
CA GLU A 252 -43.75 -12.13 20.05
C GLU A 252 -44.20 -11.38 21.32
N SER A 253 -44.66 -10.15 21.19
CA SER A 253 -45.12 -9.34 22.36
C SER A 253 -46.55 -9.60 22.78
N SER A 254 -47.17 -10.73 22.41
CA SER A 254 -48.52 -11.11 22.88
C SER A 254 -48.54 -12.42 23.64
N TYR A 255 -47.70 -12.57 24.67
CA TYR A 255 -48.03 -13.48 25.75
C TYR A 255 -48.77 -12.71 26.83
N SER A 256 -50.10 -12.74 26.74
CA SER A 256 -51.06 -12.35 27.76
C SER A 256 -50.76 -13.13 29.04
N VAL A 257 -50.20 -12.47 30.05
CA VAL A 257 -50.33 -12.92 31.43
C VAL A 257 -51.69 -12.42 31.92
N GLY A 258 -52.64 -13.35 31.99
CA GLY A 258 -53.96 -13.07 32.56
C GLY A 258 -53.88 -12.84 34.06
N GLY A 259 -54.62 -11.88 34.53
CA GLY A 259 -55.13 -11.83 35.90
C GLY A 259 -54.89 -10.54 36.64
N GLY A 260 -55.96 -9.72 36.85
CA GLY A 260 -56.08 -8.83 37.99
C GLY A 260 -56.55 -7.40 37.70
N ASN A 261 -57.90 -7.20 37.79
CA ASN A 261 -58.62 -5.93 37.84
C ASN A 261 -57.89 -4.78 38.59
N THR A 262 -57.88 -3.60 38.01
CA THR A 262 -58.59 -2.39 38.52
C THR A 262 -58.33 -1.20 37.57
N ALA A 263 -59.45 -0.59 37.11
CA ALA A 263 -59.48 0.72 36.43
C ALA A 263 -59.79 1.82 37.49
N PRO A 264 -59.93 3.11 37.15
CA PRO A 264 -59.41 3.95 36.05
C PRO A 264 -58.87 5.31 36.58
N ASN A 265 -58.19 6.09 35.80
CA ASN A 265 -58.45 7.54 35.63
C ASN A 265 -57.45 8.22 34.67
N THR A 266 -58.04 8.68 33.61
CA THR A 266 -58.09 10.05 33.02
C THR A 266 -56.81 10.89 32.78
N LEU A 267 -56.83 11.39 31.56
CA LEU A 267 -56.33 12.65 30.98
C LEU A 267 -55.06 12.61 30.17
N GLY A 268 -55.31 12.68 28.85
CA GLY A 268 -54.32 13.15 27.87
C GLY A 268 -54.16 14.69 27.95
N PRO A 269 -53.68 15.41 26.98
CA PRO A 269 -53.23 15.06 25.64
C PRO A 269 -51.85 15.71 25.22
N GLY A 270 -51.30 15.21 24.16
CA GLY A 270 -50.65 16.01 23.11
C GLY A 270 -49.38 16.79 23.41
N ILE A 271 -48.28 16.39 22.75
CA ILE A 271 -47.32 17.40 22.28
C ILE A 271 -46.85 16.99 20.89
N SER A 272 -47.15 17.90 19.95
CA SER A 272 -46.71 17.92 18.57
C SER A 272 -45.19 18.12 18.46
N ASN A 273 -44.62 17.42 17.54
CA ASN A 273 -43.26 17.69 17.02
C ASN A 273 -43.28 19.01 16.24
N ASN A 274 -42.47 19.97 16.65
CA ASN A 274 -41.99 21.03 15.81
C ASN A 274 -40.45 20.98 15.78
N PHE A 275 -39.93 20.60 14.63
CA PHE A 275 -38.54 20.76 14.28
C PHE A 275 -38.35 22.20 13.83
N SER A 276 -37.61 22.99 14.57
CA SER A 276 -37.04 24.28 14.12
C SER A 276 -35.53 24.13 14.07
N THR A 277 -35.03 24.35 12.88
CA THR A 277 -33.62 24.47 12.56
C THR A 277 -33.07 25.78 13.10
N ASP A 278 -31.95 25.72 13.83
CA ASP A 278 -31.01 26.82 13.94
C ASP A 278 -29.55 26.31 14.03
N PRO A 279 -28.63 26.84 13.25
CA PRO A 279 -27.29 26.30 13.10
C PRO A 279 -26.31 27.10 13.95
N THR A 280 -25.82 26.56 15.02
CA THR A 280 -24.52 26.90 15.64
C THR A 280 -24.41 26.22 17.01
N THR A 281 -23.79 25.09 17.05
CA THR A 281 -22.98 24.69 18.21
C THR A 281 -22.20 23.40 17.83
N ILE A 282 -20.90 23.54 17.83
CA ILE A 282 -19.93 22.45 17.69
C ILE A 282 -20.08 21.55 18.95
N PRO A 283 -20.36 20.26 18.85
CA PRO A 283 -20.28 19.39 20.01
C PRO A 283 -18.83 19.10 20.34
N SER A 284 -18.47 19.44 21.57
CA SER A 284 -17.26 19.04 22.27
C SER A 284 -17.02 17.54 22.18
N ALA A 285 -15.75 17.16 22.10
CA ALA A 285 -15.24 15.81 22.15
C ALA A 285 -15.82 15.01 23.34
N PRO A 286 -15.99 13.68 23.18
CA PRO A 286 -16.42 12.80 24.27
C PRO A 286 -15.36 12.78 25.38
N PRO A 287 -15.76 12.58 26.65
CA PRO A 287 -14.87 12.65 27.80
C PRO A 287 -13.80 11.56 27.68
N MET A 288 -12.55 11.97 27.85
CA MET A 288 -11.43 11.08 28.05
C MET A 288 -11.71 10.17 29.24
N ILE A 289 -11.83 8.89 29.00
CA ILE A 289 -11.73 7.89 30.07
C ILE A 289 -10.31 8.01 30.61
N GLN A 290 -10.18 8.54 31.80
CA GLN A 290 -8.96 8.42 32.60
C GLN A 290 -8.75 6.94 32.89
N VAL A 291 -7.90 6.31 32.10
CA VAL A 291 -7.35 4.99 32.46
C VAL A 291 -6.43 5.23 33.66
N ILE A 292 -6.91 4.84 34.84
CA ILE A 292 -6.08 4.71 36.03
C ILE A 292 -4.92 3.79 35.66
N ALA A 293 -3.72 4.35 35.66
CA ALA A 293 -2.49 3.63 35.41
C ALA A 293 -2.25 2.64 36.56
N ALA A 294 -2.74 1.41 36.37
CA ALA A 294 -2.13 0.26 37.05
C ALA A 294 -0.86 -0.04 36.24
N THR A 295 0.30 0.26 36.80
CA THR A 295 1.59 -0.14 36.23
C THR A 295 1.69 -1.67 36.26
N PRO A 296 1.58 -2.36 35.13
CA PRO A 296 1.97 -3.76 35.08
C PRO A 296 3.50 -3.78 35.18
N ASN A 297 4.02 -4.61 36.04
CA ASN A 297 5.43 -4.93 36.14
C ASN A 297 5.86 -5.61 34.82
N THR A 298 6.14 -4.81 33.81
CA THR A 298 6.55 -5.28 32.48
C THR A 298 8.07 -5.34 32.48
N GLU A 299 8.64 -6.54 32.48
CA GLU A 299 10.09 -6.74 32.34
C GLU A 299 10.54 -6.07 31.04
N LYS A 300 11.38 -5.06 31.17
CA LYS A 300 12.06 -4.38 30.08
C LYS A 300 13.32 -5.16 29.72
N LYS A 301 13.50 -5.51 28.44
CA LYS A 301 14.67 -6.22 27.93
C LYS A 301 15.37 -5.36 26.89
N GLN A 302 16.67 -5.55 26.74
CA GLN A 302 17.42 -4.97 25.63
C GLN A 302 17.27 -5.85 24.39
N ALA A 303 17.13 -5.22 23.23
CA ALA A 303 17.09 -5.94 21.95
C ALA A 303 17.95 -5.22 20.91
N ARG A 304 18.58 -6.00 20.05
CA ARG A 304 19.28 -5.51 18.86
C ARG A 304 18.32 -5.56 17.68
N VAL A 305 18.29 -4.52 16.87
CA VAL A 305 17.54 -4.46 15.63
C VAL A 305 18.29 -5.22 14.53
N LEU A 306 17.62 -6.19 13.89
CA LEU A 306 18.21 -7.01 12.83
C LEU A 306 18.13 -6.38 11.45
N TYR A 307 17.07 -5.58 11.19
CA TYR A 307 16.77 -4.97 9.90
C TYR A 307 16.19 -3.58 10.06
N ASP A 308 16.46 -2.70 9.10
CA ASP A 308 15.82 -1.39 9.04
C ASP A 308 14.30 -1.53 8.96
N TYR A 309 13.59 -0.75 9.75
CA TYR A 309 12.12 -0.70 9.78
C TYR A 309 11.64 0.74 9.72
N ASP A 310 10.85 1.06 8.69
CA ASP A 310 10.18 2.35 8.58
C ASP A 310 8.77 2.26 9.19
N SER A 311 8.49 3.08 10.20
CA SER A 311 7.17 3.15 10.83
C SER A 311 6.07 3.47 9.81
N ALA A 312 4.97 2.73 9.85
CA ALA A 312 3.83 2.94 8.97
C ALA A 312 2.92 4.08 9.48
N ASP A 313 2.91 4.32 10.79
CA ASP A 313 2.14 5.39 11.42
C ASP A 313 2.82 5.94 12.69
N SER A 314 2.19 6.96 13.32
CA SER A 314 2.71 7.62 14.52
C SER A 314 2.71 6.75 15.80
N SER A 315 2.08 5.58 15.78
CA SER A 315 2.08 4.61 16.90
C SER A 315 3.25 3.65 16.86
N GLU A 316 4.01 3.65 15.76
CA GLU A 316 5.16 2.79 15.50
C GLU A 316 6.48 3.55 15.62
N LEU A 317 7.57 2.83 15.86
CA LEU A 317 8.92 3.38 15.94
C LEU A 317 9.77 2.87 14.77
N SER A 318 10.30 3.77 13.94
CA SER A 318 11.28 3.40 12.92
C SER A 318 12.58 2.94 13.56
N LEU A 319 13.18 1.88 13.01
CA LEU A 319 14.39 1.23 13.52
C LEU A 319 15.48 1.25 12.47
N LEU A 320 16.73 1.33 12.92
CA LEU A 320 17.91 1.11 12.08
C LEU A 320 18.57 -0.21 12.48
N ALA A 321 19.05 -0.96 11.48
CA ALA A 321 19.80 -2.20 11.73
C ALA A 321 20.99 -1.96 12.69
N ASP A 322 21.29 -2.95 13.52
CA ASP A 322 22.32 -2.92 14.57
C ASP A 322 22.08 -1.93 15.74
N GLU A 323 20.94 -1.25 15.77
CA GLU A 323 20.57 -0.36 16.86
C GLU A 323 20.18 -1.15 18.11
N LEU A 324 20.56 -0.63 19.32
CA LEU A 324 20.15 -1.19 20.60
C LEU A 324 18.96 -0.39 21.16
N ILE A 325 17.87 -1.09 21.42
CA ILE A 325 16.62 -0.50 21.94
C ILE A 325 16.13 -1.28 23.17
N THR A 326 15.30 -0.64 23.98
CA THR A 326 14.63 -1.30 25.10
C THR A 326 13.24 -1.74 24.68
N VAL A 327 12.91 -3.02 24.89
CA VAL A 327 11.61 -3.59 24.49
C VAL A 327 10.86 -4.19 25.68
N TYR A 328 9.53 -4.15 25.61
CA TYR A 328 8.66 -4.77 26.60
C TYR A 328 7.30 -5.13 25.99
N ARG A 329 6.61 -6.11 26.59
CA ARG A 329 5.28 -6.51 26.14
C ARG A 329 4.19 -5.82 26.97
N LEU A 330 3.16 -5.31 26.27
CA LEU A 330 1.95 -4.81 26.93
C LEU A 330 0.84 -5.86 26.86
N PRO A 331 0.04 -6.05 27.91
CA PRO A 331 -1.16 -6.88 27.86
C PRO A 331 -2.13 -6.36 26.78
N GLY A 332 -2.58 -7.25 25.89
CA GLY A 332 -3.49 -6.91 24.80
C GLY A 332 -2.82 -6.42 23.51
N LEU A 333 -1.50 -6.35 23.45
CA LEU A 333 -0.77 -6.13 22.21
C LEU A 333 -0.71 -7.44 21.41
N ASP A 334 -0.80 -7.34 20.08
CA ASP A 334 -0.66 -8.47 19.16
C ASP A 334 0.66 -9.21 19.46
N PRO A 335 0.69 -10.58 19.46
CA PRO A 335 1.89 -11.38 19.76
C PRO A 335 3.09 -11.06 18.88
N ASP A 336 2.86 -10.61 17.65
CA ASP A 336 3.90 -10.28 16.68
C ASP A 336 4.50 -8.88 16.89
N TRP A 337 3.97 -8.10 17.86
CA TRP A 337 4.41 -6.75 18.14
C TRP A 337 4.89 -6.60 19.59
N VAL A 338 5.88 -5.74 19.78
CA VAL A 338 6.37 -5.32 21.10
C VAL A 338 6.47 -3.81 21.15
N MET A 339 6.39 -3.24 22.34
CA MET A 339 6.71 -1.83 22.55
C MET A 339 8.21 -1.66 22.61
N ALA A 340 8.72 -0.66 21.91
CA ALA A 340 10.12 -0.28 21.90
C ALA A 340 10.31 1.16 22.41
N GLU A 341 11.41 1.38 23.11
CA GLU A 341 11.85 2.70 23.58
C GLU A 341 13.27 2.98 23.10
N ARG A 342 13.45 4.14 22.47
CA ARG A 342 14.75 4.70 22.08
C ARG A 342 14.86 6.12 22.61
N GLY A 343 15.46 6.27 23.78
CA GLY A 343 15.50 7.56 24.50
C GLY A 343 14.08 8.09 24.76
N PRO A 344 13.73 9.29 24.29
CA PRO A 344 12.38 9.84 24.51
C PRO A 344 11.32 9.28 23.55
N GLN A 345 11.73 8.56 22.51
CA GLN A 345 10.82 8.02 21.50
C GLN A 345 10.31 6.64 21.90
N LYS A 346 9.01 6.40 21.69
CA LYS A 346 8.34 5.14 21.98
C LYS A 346 7.38 4.81 20.86
N GLY A 347 7.29 3.53 20.50
CA GLY A 347 6.35 3.03 19.52
C GLY A 347 6.32 1.52 19.45
N LYS A 348 5.37 0.97 18.73
CA LYS A 348 5.30 -0.46 18.43
C LYS A 348 6.33 -0.81 17.38
N VAL A 349 6.90 -2.01 17.48
CA VAL A 349 7.82 -2.56 16.48
C VAL A 349 7.55 -4.04 16.29
N PRO A 350 7.77 -4.59 15.09
CA PRO A 350 7.58 -6.02 14.85
C PRO A 350 8.64 -6.83 15.61
N SER A 351 8.19 -7.84 16.36
CA SER A 351 9.10 -8.71 17.17
C SER A 351 10.08 -9.49 16.29
N THR A 352 9.72 -9.78 15.04
CA THR A 352 10.56 -10.50 14.08
C THR A 352 11.78 -9.71 13.59
N TYR A 353 11.83 -8.40 13.82
CA TYR A 353 12.94 -7.53 13.47
C TYR A 353 13.96 -7.36 14.62
N LEU A 354 13.78 -8.10 15.72
CA LEU A 354 14.52 -7.91 16.94
C LEU A 354 15.18 -9.21 17.42
N GLU A 355 16.41 -9.11 17.84
CA GLU A 355 17.13 -10.10 18.65
C GLU A 355 17.16 -9.64 20.10
N VAL A 356 16.38 -10.29 20.97
CA VAL A 356 16.34 -9.96 22.39
C VAL A 356 17.63 -10.43 23.04
N LEU A 357 18.34 -9.52 23.72
CA LEU A 357 19.55 -9.81 24.44
C LEU A 357 19.17 -10.27 25.87
N GLU A 358 19.72 -11.40 26.30
CA GLU A 358 19.51 -11.92 27.69
C GLU A 358 20.25 -11.11 28.74
#